data_e8cea1316f6ef81aa8d02018dd19666b
#
_entry.id   e8cea1316f6ef81aa8d02018dd19666b
#
_cell.length_a   1.000
_cell.length_b   1.000
_cell.length_c   1.000
_cell.angle_alpha   90.00
_cell.angle_beta   90.00
_cell.angle_gamma   90.00
#
_symmetry.space_group_name_H-M   'P 1'
#
loop_
_entity.id
_entity.type
_entity.pdbx_description
1 polymer ?
#
loop_
_entity_poly.entity_id
_entity_poly.type
_entity_poly.pdbx_seq_one_letter_code
_entity_poly.pdbx_strand_id
1 'polypeptide(L)' 'MALNKLHKKDFTIAVKTGTDANKSKFKKEAVQGELYFATDTKKIYVAETTAGASDATIAEFAPTSTGN' A
#
# COMPACT_ATOMS: atom_id res chain seq x y z
N MET A 1 -24.21 12.07 14.05
CA MET A 1 -23.67 11.85 12.92
C MET A 1 -22.94 10.61 12.88
N ALA A 2 -23.08 9.92 11.82
CA ALA A 2 -22.46 8.67 11.68
C ALA A 2 -20.96 8.75 11.78
N LEU A 3 -20.41 9.78 11.23
CA LEU A 3 -18.98 9.90 11.25
C LEU A 3 -18.39 9.99 12.64
N ASN A 4 -19.15 10.48 13.55
CA ASN A 4 -18.62 10.61 14.86
C ASN A 4 -18.41 9.29 15.54
N LYS A 5 -18.98 8.25 14.99
CA LYS A 5 -18.84 6.97 15.59
C LYS A 5 -17.63 6.23 15.11
N LEU A 6 -16.97 6.75 14.13
CA LEU A 6 -15.77 6.11 13.62
C LEU A 6 -14.57 6.65 14.37
N HIS A 7 -14.13 5.91 15.33
CA HIS A 7 -12.98 6.30 16.11
C HIS A 7 -11.78 5.50 15.65
N LYS A 8 -10.61 5.96 15.99
CA LYS A 8 -9.43 5.22 15.60
C LYS A 8 -9.46 3.81 16.08
N LYS A 9 -10.00 3.56 17.23
CA LYS A 9 -10.02 2.22 17.75
C LYS A 9 -11.01 1.35 17.02
N ASP A 10 -12.00 1.96 16.37
CA ASP A 10 -12.99 1.20 15.63
C ASP A 10 -12.62 1.05 14.18
N PHE A 11 -11.62 1.76 13.74
CA PHE A 11 -11.29 1.79 12.33
C PHE A 11 -9.78 1.84 12.20
N THR A 12 -9.20 0.73 11.87
CA THR A 12 -7.74 0.63 11.78
C THR A 12 -7.35 0.37 10.35
N ILE A 13 -6.40 1.12 9.87
CA ILE A 13 -5.84 0.89 8.55
C ILE A 13 -4.45 0.34 8.74
N ALA A 14 -4.21 -0.80 8.16
CA ALA A 14 -2.90 -1.41 8.24
C ALA A 14 -2.30 -1.46 6.85
N VAL A 15 -1.03 -1.18 6.75
CA VAL A 15 -0.33 -1.17 5.49
C VAL A 15 0.72 -2.27 5.55
N LYS A 16 0.83 -3.05 4.50
CA LYS A 16 1.87 -4.06 4.45
C LYS A 16 3.20 -3.38 4.28
N THR A 17 4.23 -3.93 4.88
CA THR A 17 5.55 -3.32 4.80
C THR A 17 6.59 -4.38 4.48
N GLY A 18 7.71 -3.92 3.94
CA GLY A 18 8.81 -4.80 3.62
C GLY A 18 9.82 -4.04 2.79
N THR A 19 10.71 -4.76 2.14
CA THR A 19 11.68 -4.11 1.27
C THR A 19 11.06 -3.88 -0.09
N ASP A 20 11.68 -3.02 -0.87
CA ASP A 20 11.19 -2.74 -2.21
C ASP A 20 11.18 -4.01 -3.04
N ALA A 21 12.19 -4.85 -2.88
CA ALA A 21 12.25 -6.09 -3.65
C ALA A 21 11.07 -7.00 -3.36
N ASN A 22 10.56 -6.98 -2.15
CA ASN A 22 9.45 -7.84 -1.78
C ASN A 22 8.11 -7.37 -2.27
N LYS A 23 8.06 -6.24 -2.96
CA LYS A 23 6.78 -5.81 -3.53
C LYS A 23 6.26 -6.83 -4.52
N SER A 24 7.14 -7.67 -5.05
CA SER A 24 6.70 -8.70 -5.98
C SER A 24 5.76 -9.69 -5.29
N LYS A 25 5.98 -9.93 -4.01
CA LYS A 25 5.10 -10.82 -3.27
C LYS A 25 3.77 -10.13 -2.99
N PHE A 26 3.84 -8.84 -2.71
CA PHE A 26 2.64 -8.05 -2.50
C PHE A 26 1.75 -8.11 -3.75
N LYS A 27 2.36 -7.99 -4.92
CA LYS A 27 1.59 -8.00 -6.17
C LYS A 27 0.86 -9.31 -6.38
N LYS A 28 1.34 -10.38 -5.80
CA LYS A 28 0.71 -11.69 -6.04
C LYS A 28 -0.55 -11.90 -5.22
N GLU A 29 -0.73 -11.11 -4.19
CA GLU A 29 -1.89 -11.30 -3.34
C GLU A 29 -2.60 -10.02 -2.96
N ALA A 30 -2.30 -8.93 -3.61
CA ALA A 30 -2.89 -7.66 -3.25
C ALA A 30 -4.35 -7.57 -3.68
N VAL A 31 -5.09 -6.81 -2.92
CA VAL A 31 -6.48 -6.50 -3.26
C VAL A 31 -6.48 -5.04 -3.69
N GLN A 32 -7.31 -4.72 -4.67
CA GLN A 32 -7.38 -3.36 -5.17
C GLN A 32 -7.50 -2.35 -4.03
N GLY A 33 -6.67 -1.36 -4.05
CA GLY A 33 -6.66 -0.33 -3.03
C GLY A 33 -5.73 -0.60 -1.87
N GLU A 34 -5.15 -1.78 -1.81
CA GLU A 34 -4.25 -2.13 -0.71
C GLU A 34 -2.92 -1.42 -0.88
N LEU A 35 -2.28 -1.07 0.24
CA LEU A 35 -1.03 -0.33 0.23
C LEU A 35 0.14 -1.17 0.70
N TYR A 36 1.31 -0.87 0.16
CA TYR A 36 2.54 -1.52 0.58
C TYR A 36 3.61 -0.44 0.74
N PHE A 37 4.24 -0.39 1.90
CA PHE A 37 5.29 0.58 2.15
C PHE A 37 6.65 -0.12 2.11
N ALA A 38 7.51 0.32 1.20
CA ALA A 38 8.86 -0.22 1.09
C ALA A 38 9.75 0.56 2.05
N THR A 39 10.18 -0.09 3.10
CA THR A 39 10.88 0.60 4.17
C THR A 39 12.29 1.03 3.79
N ASP A 40 12.91 0.34 2.85
CA ASP A 40 14.26 0.68 2.43
C ASP A 40 14.30 1.83 1.44
N THR A 41 13.34 1.91 0.55
CA THR A 41 13.32 2.99 -0.43
C THR A 41 12.34 4.09 -0.07
N LYS A 42 11.52 3.86 0.95
CA LYS A 42 10.51 4.82 1.40
C LYS A 42 9.44 5.07 0.34
N LYS A 43 9.22 4.10 -0.52
CA LYS A 43 8.21 4.22 -1.55
C LYS A 43 6.91 3.60 -1.08
N ILE A 44 5.80 4.08 -1.60
CA ILE A 44 4.50 3.51 -1.30
C ILE A 44 3.92 3.00 -2.60
N TYR A 45 3.39 1.79 -2.57
CA TYR A 45 2.74 1.21 -3.73
C TYR A 45 1.27 0.98 -3.43
N VAL A 46 0.43 1.25 -4.40
CA VAL A 46 -1.01 1.05 -4.25
C VAL A 46 -1.44 0.03 -5.28
N ALA A 47 -2.15 -0.98 -4.85
CA ALA A 47 -2.64 -1.98 -5.78
C ALA A 47 -3.77 -1.38 -6.60
N GLU A 48 -3.58 -1.34 -7.91
CA GLU A 48 -4.59 -0.79 -8.80
C GLU A 48 -5.63 -1.83 -9.17
N THR A 49 -5.28 -3.10 -9.06
CA THR A 49 -6.18 -4.19 -9.36
C THR A 49 -6.01 -5.26 -8.31
N THR A 50 -6.94 -6.19 -8.27
CA THR A 50 -6.85 -7.32 -7.34
C THR A 50 -6.10 -8.45 -8.02
N ALA A 51 -5.15 -9.05 -7.31
CA ALA A 51 -4.41 -10.17 -7.85
C ALA A 51 -5.33 -11.38 -8.02
N GLY A 52 -5.04 -12.17 -9.03
CA GLY A 52 -5.83 -13.35 -9.27
C GLY A 52 -4.99 -14.22 -10.18
N ALA A 53 -5.48 -14.46 -11.39
CA ALA A 53 -4.71 -15.23 -12.35
C ALA A 53 -3.43 -14.50 -12.71
N SER A 54 -3.44 -13.18 -12.58
CA SER A 54 -2.24 -12.39 -12.85
C SER A 54 -1.92 -11.56 -11.62
N ASP A 55 -0.70 -11.06 -11.55
CA ASP A 55 -0.32 -10.18 -10.46
C ASP A 55 -1.12 -8.91 -10.52
N ALA A 56 -1.33 -8.31 -9.38
CA ALA A 56 -1.97 -7.00 -9.34
C ALA A 56 -1.02 -5.99 -9.97
N THR A 57 -1.58 -4.98 -10.60
CA THR A 57 -0.76 -3.87 -11.07
C THR A 57 -0.68 -2.88 -9.92
N ILE A 58 0.43 -2.19 -9.82
CA ILE A 58 0.64 -1.27 -8.71
C ILE A 58 1.10 0.08 -9.22
N ALA A 59 0.68 1.12 -8.52
CA ALA A 59 1.16 2.47 -8.79
C ALA A 59 2.22 2.78 -7.76
N GLU A 60 3.28 3.43 -8.16
CA GLU A 60 4.38 3.73 -7.28
C GLU A 60 4.38 5.21 -6.91
N PHE A 61 4.55 5.48 -5.63
CA PHE A 61 4.68 6.85 -5.14
C PHE A 61 5.99 6.93 -4.38
N ALA A 62 6.91 7.73 -4.88
CA ALA A 62 8.24 7.83 -4.29
C ALA A 62 8.38 9.16 -3.60
N PRO A 63 9.20 9.22 -2.55
CA PRO A 63 9.43 10.49 -1.88
C PRO A 63 10.13 11.42 -2.82
N THR A 64 9.82 12.71 -2.74
CA THR A 64 10.49 13.69 -3.53
C THR A 64 11.71 14.10 -2.82
N SER A 65 12.76 14.16 -3.54
CA SER A 65 13.99 14.57 -2.95
C SER A 65 14.10 16.04 -3.04
N THR A 66 13.28 16.71 -2.40
CA THR A 66 13.35 18.08 -2.63
C THR A 66 14.27 18.74 -1.82
N GLY A 67 14.84 18.13 -1.01
CA GLY A 67 15.75 18.79 -0.23
C GLY A 67 16.22 19.98 -0.82
N ASN A 68 16.03 20.06 -1.91
CA ASN A 68 16.40 21.17 -2.56
C ASN A 68 15.49 22.14 -2.38
#